data_963b23c335b22f5513cd02a6b993f474
#
_entry.id   963b23c335b22f5513cd02a6b993f474
#
_cell.length_a   1.000
_cell.length_b   1.000
_cell.length_c   1.000
_cell.angle_alpha   90.00
_cell.angle_beta   90.00
_cell.angle_gamma   90.00
#
_symmetry.space_group_name_H-M   'P 1'
#
loop_
_entity.id
_entity.type
_entity.pdbx_description
1 polymer ?
#
loop_
_entity_poly.entity_id
_entity_poly.type
_entity_poly.pdbx_seq_one_letter_code
_entity_poly.pdbx_strand_id
1 'polypeptide(L)'
;MGSTINTANFPVKENTSMSLAGKNVLLFLNYGEGVTEENPNWLLVGGQRNSPLTMSADEIDASDKGSGGWGETLPGTKTWSIEQENVYKVNNVAAAALKYAFINDVPVNIMRWDKYGNAMKGWCNITEFSDDNPHDDVATINITMSGVGEPQFVENEPDPRTVAG
;
A
#
# COMPACT_ATOMS: atom_id res chain seq x y z
N MET A 1 -0.70 -15.18 52.13
CA MET A 1 -0.85 -14.07 51.18
C MET A 1 -0.50 -14.55 49.78
N GLY A 2 -1.44 -14.47 48.86
CA GLY A 2 -1.19 -14.80 47.49
C GLY A 2 -0.35 -13.74 46.80
N SER A 3 0.68 -14.15 46.05
CA SER A 3 1.45 -13.22 45.20
C SER A 3 0.62 -12.89 43.98
N THR A 4 0.57 -11.60 43.62
CA THR A 4 -0.07 -11.15 42.39
C THR A 4 0.83 -11.47 41.22
N ILE A 5 0.30 -12.21 40.27
CA ILE A 5 1.01 -12.47 39.02
C ILE A 5 0.95 -11.20 38.17
N ASN A 6 2.10 -10.79 37.70
CA ASN A 6 2.27 -9.51 37.00
C ASN A 6 3.17 -9.73 35.78
N THR A 7 2.83 -9.09 34.67
CA THR A 7 3.61 -9.16 33.43
C THR A 7 5.06 -8.74 33.62
N ALA A 8 5.30 -7.78 34.54
CA ALA A 8 6.67 -7.30 34.83
C ALA A 8 7.56 -8.37 35.46
N ASN A 9 6.99 -9.46 35.99
CA ASN A 9 7.74 -10.56 36.59
C ASN A 9 8.20 -11.60 35.58
N PHE A 10 7.86 -11.44 34.32
CA PHE A 10 8.32 -12.33 33.26
C PHE A 10 9.55 -11.73 32.58
N PRO A 11 10.52 -12.58 32.20
CA PRO A 11 11.66 -12.06 31.44
C PRO A 11 11.19 -11.55 30.08
N VAL A 12 11.77 -10.43 29.66
CA VAL A 12 11.47 -9.84 28.35
C VAL A 12 12.38 -10.48 27.32
N LYS A 13 11.80 -11.08 26.30
CA LYS A 13 12.54 -11.57 25.15
C LYS A 13 12.74 -10.42 24.18
N GLU A 14 13.98 -10.01 23.98
CA GLU A 14 14.28 -9.03 22.97
C GLU A 14 14.03 -9.58 21.57
N ASN A 15 13.35 -8.82 20.76
CA ASN A 15 13.14 -9.16 19.36
C ASN A 15 14.31 -8.64 18.53
N THR A 16 15.18 -9.55 18.15
CA THR A 16 16.34 -9.23 17.31
C THR A 16 16.05 -9.40 15.81
N SER A 17 14.82 -9.82 15.48
CA SER A 17 14.44 -9.97 14.08
C SER A 17 14.21 -8.60 13.43
N MET A 18 14.80 -8.42 12.25
CA MET A 18 14.56 -7.25 11.41
C MET A 18 13.42 -7.47 10.41
N SER A 19 12.69 -8.56 10.56
CA SER A 19 11.56 -8.86 9.69
C SER A 19 10.38 -7.93 9.96
N LEU A 20 9.78 -7.44 8.90
CA LEU A 20 8.60 -6.58 8.98
C LEU A 20 7.33 -7.44 9.04
N ALA A 21 6.50 -7.21 10.05
CA ALA A 21 5.17 -7.82 10.09
C ALA A 21 4.23 -7.10 9.11
N GLY A 22 3.46 -7.86 8.34
CA GLY A 22 2.55 -7.28 7.34
C GLY A 22 1.56 -6.26 7.91
N LYS A 23 1.12 -6.44 9.16
CA LYS A 23 0.22 -5.49 9.85
C LYS A 23 0.81 -4.10 10.03
N ASN A 24 2.11 -3.95 9.86
CA ASN A 24 2.83 -2.68 9.99
C ASN A 24 3.03 -1.96 8.65
N VAL A 25 2.47 -2.50 7.58
CA VAL A 25 2.45 -1.87 6.26
C VAL A 25 1.04 -1.34 6.02
N LEU A 26 0.93 -0.04 5.83
CA LEU A 26 -0.36 0.64 5.71
C LEU A 26 -0.42 1.48 4.44
N LEU A 27 -1.63 1.54 3.87
CA LEU A 27 -1.92 2.37 2.71
C LEU A 27 -2.70 3.61 3.13
N PHE A 28 -2.27 4.77 2.64
CA PHE A 28 -2.91 6.05 2.88
C PHE A 28 -3.30 6.68 1.56
N LEU A 29 -4.42 7.39 1.56
CA LEU A 29 -4.90 8.19 0.44
C LEU A 29 -4.73 9.66 0.77
N ASN A 30 -4.18 10.42 -0.19
CA ASN A 30 -4.15 11.88 -0.09
C ASN A 30 -5.54 12.42 -0.47
N TYR A 31 -6.31 12.80 0.53
CA TYR A 31 -7.69 13.24 0.34
C TYR A 31 -8.05 14.30 1.39
N GLY A 32 -8.68 15.37 0.94
CA GLY A 32 -9.14 16.44 1.80
C GLY A 32 -9.33 17.73 1.03
N GLU A 33 -9.83 18.75 1.70
CA GLU A 33 -10.05 20.05 1.10
C GLU A 33 -8.71 20.78 0.91
N GLY A 34 -8.45 21.24 -0.32
CA GLY A 34 -7.26 22.02 -0.63
C GLY A 34 -5.96 21.24 -0.64
N VAL A 35 -5.99 19.91 -0.68
CA VAL A 35 -4.77 19.09 -0.68
C VAL A 35 -4.05 19.15 -2.02
N THR A 36 -2.72 19.06 -1.94
CA THR A 36 -1.83 18.93 -3.11
C THR A 36 -0.81 17.85 -2.83
N GLU A 37 -0.01 17.52 -3.83
CA GLU A 37 1.08 16.56 -3.65
C GLU A 37 2.11 17.05 -2.61
N GLU A 38 2.37 18.35 -2.56
CA GLU A 38 3.31 18.99 -1.64
C GLU A 38 2.72 19.19 -0.23
N ASN A 39 1.40 19.39 -0.15
CA ASN A 39 0.67 19.58 1.10
C ASN A 39 -0.42 18.52 1.24
N PRO A 40 -0.04 17.26 1.46
CA PRO A 40 -1.01 16.18 1.51
C PRO A 40 -1.73 16.10 2.85
N ASN A 41 -2.93 15.53 2.81
CA ASN A 41 -3.63 15.04 3.99
C ASN A 41 -3.78 13.52 3.85
N TRP A 42 -2.92 12.77 4.52
CA TRP A 42 -2.88 11.32 4.41
C TRP A 42 -3.96 10.69 5.26
N LEU A 43 -4.94 10.13 4.59
CA LEU A 43 -6.09 9.48 5.21
C LEU A 43 -5.89 7.97 5.15
N LEU A 44 -5.93 7.30 6.31
CA LEU A 44 -5.78 5.86 6.37
C LEU A 44 -6.97 5.19 5.69
N VAL A 45 -6.68 4.27 4.77
CA VAL A 45 -7.70 3.41 4.19
C VAL A 45 -8.06 2.36 5.23
N GLY A 46 -9.22 2.52 5.87
CA GLY A 46 -9.60 1.70 7.03
C GLY A 46 -9.91 0.25 6.68
N GLY A 47 -9.75 -0.62 7.68
CA GLY A 47 -10.06 -2.03 7.54
C GLY A 47 -9.08 -2.84 6.71
N GLN A 48 -7.87 -2.38 6.55
CA GLN A 48 -6.87 -3.03 5.68
C GLN A 48 -6.51 -4.43 6.16
N ARG A 49 -6.49 -5.37 5.24
CA ARG A 49 -6.03 -6.75 5.47
C ARG A 49 -4.76 -7.05 4.71
N ASN A 50 -4.66 -6.59 3.47
CA ASN A 50 -3.54 -6.89 2.60
C ASN A 50 -3.33 -5.78 1.57
N SER A 51 -2.09 -5.47 1.25
CA SER A 51 -1.72 -4.40 0.30
C SER A 51 -0.49 -4.81 -0.52
N PRO A 52 -0.54 -5.91 -1.27
CA PRO A 52 0.62 -6.33 -2.03
C PRO A 52 0.98 -5.33 -3.13
N LEU A 53 2.25 -5.03 -3.23
CA LEU A 53 2.83 -4.21 -4.29
C LEU A 53 3.49 -5.11 -5.30
N THR A 54 3.16 -4.93 -6.57
CA THR A 54 3.80 -5.63 -7.68
C THR A 54 4.47 -4.61 -8.59
N MET A 55 5.74 -4.82 -8.87
CA MET A 55 6.49 -4.03 -9.84
C MET A 55 7.02 -4.98 -10.91
N SER A 56 6.91 -4.57 -12.16
CA SER A 56 7.38 -5.38 -13.28
C SER A 56 7.99 -4.51 -14.37
N ALA A 57 8.83 -5.12 -15.20
CA ALA A 57 9.42 -4.48 -16.36
C ALA A 57 9.25 -5.38 -17.58
N ASP A 58 8.94 -4.78 -18.71
CA ASP A 58 8.91 -5.51 -19.97
C ASP A 58 10.34 -5.85 -20.40
N GLU A 59 10.49 -6.93 -21.15
CA GLU A 59 11.76 -7.31 -21.73
C GLU A 59 11.79 -6.97 -23.21
N ILE A 60 12.91 -6.41 -23.64
CA ILE A 60 13.18 -6.15 -25.05
C ILE A 60 14.24 -7.15 -25.50
N ASP A 61 13.93 -7.96 -26.51
CA ASP A 61 14.87 -8.91 -27.07
C ASP A 61 15.93 -8.15 -27.91
N ALA A 62 17.17 -8.22 -27.44
CA ALA A 62 18.32 -7.62 -28.11
C ALA A 62 19.28 -8.69 -28.67
N SER A 63 18.85 -9.93 -28.74
CA SER A 63 19.66 -11.04 -29.23
C SER A 63 19.98 -10.87 -30.71
N ASP A 64 21.21 -11.18 -31.10
CA ASP A 64 21.67 -11.17 -32.50
C ASP A 64 22.54 -12.38 -32.78
N LYS A 65 23.12 -12.42 -33.99
CA LYS A 65 24.00 -13.52 -34.42
C LYS A 65 25.29 -13.59 -33.59
N GLY A 66 25.68 -12.50 -32.93
CA GLY A 66 26.84 -12.43 -32.06
C GLY A 66 26.59 -12.93 -30.66
N SER A 67 25.35 -13.22 -30.32
CA SER A 67 24.97 -13.68 -28.97
C SER A 67 25.39 -15.13 -28.65
N GLY A 68 25.91 -15.87 -29.62
CA GLY A 68 26.48 -17.20 -29.41
C GLY A 68 25.47 -18.25 -28.92
N GLY A 69 24.20 -18.13 -29.31
CA GLY A 69 23.13 -19.03 -28.89
C GLY A 69 22.50 -18.67 -27.56
N TRP A 70 22.96 -17.62 -26.89
CA TRP A 70 22.37 -17.10 -25.66
C TRP A 70 21.45 -15.92 -25.95
N GLY A 71 20.34 -15.88 -25.25
CA GLY A 71 19.41 -14.74 -25.33
C GLY A 71 19.97 -13.52 -24.61
N GLU A 72 19.82 -12.35 -25.23
CA GLU A 72 20.14 -11.06 -24.63
C GLU A 72 18.85 -10.25 -24.52
N THR A 73 18.59 -9.71 -23.34
CA THR A 73 17.40 -8.88 -23.09
C THR A 73 17.79 -7.54 -22.48
N LEU A 74 16.99 -6.53 -22.77
CA LEU A 74 17.09 -5.21 -22.18
C LEU A 74 15.81 -4.92 -21.40
N PRO A 75 15.89 -4.21 -20.26
CA PRO A 75 14.69 -3.81 -19.53
C PRO A 75 13.90 -2.78 -20.33
N GLY A 76 12.60 -3.00 -20.46
CA GLY A 76 11.67 -2.10 -21.14
C GLY A 76 10.89 -1.25 -20.15
N THR A 77 9.63 -0.98 -20.49
CA THR A 77 8.74 -0.17 -19.66
C THR A 77 8.47 -0.85 -18.31
N LYS A 78 8.60 -0.08 -17.26
CA LYS A 78 8.30 -0.52 -15.89
C LYS A 78 6.90 -0.10 -15.49
N THR A 79 6.20 -1.00 -14.78
CA THR A 79 4.87 -0.75 -14.25
C THR A 79 4.81 -1.19 -12.80
N TRP A 80 3.86 -0.62 -12.06
CA TRP A 80 3.60 -1.05 -10.70
C TRP A 80 2.10 -1.02 -10.43
N SER A 81 1.68 -1.86 -9.49
CA SER A 81 0.29 -1.93 -9.07
C SER A 81 0.18 -2.33 -7.60
N ILE A 82 -0.91 -1.97 -6.97
CA ILE A 82 -1.26 -2.37 -5.61
C ILE A 82 -2.64 -2.99 -5.65
N GLU A 83 -2.77 -4.18 -5.06
CA GLU A 83 -4.06 -4.82 -4.84
C GLU A 83 -4.40 -4.68 -3.36
N GLN A 84 -5.40 -3.86 -3.07
CA GLN A 84 -5.80 -3.56 -1.69
C GLN A 84 -7.02 -4.38 -1.31
N GLU A 85 -6.90 -5.17 -0.23
CA GLU A 85 -8.02 -5.87 0.37
C GLU A 85 -8.38 -5.23 1.71
N ASN A 86 -9.64 -4.86 1.88
CA ASN A 86 -10.15 -4.24 3.10
C ASN A 86 -11.37 -4.98 3.62
N VAL A 87 -11.50 -5.07 4.94
CA VAL A 87 -12.80 -5.34 5.56
C VAL A 87 -13.68 -4.10 5.37
N TYR A 88 -14.92 -4.30 4.95
CA TYR A 88 -15.86 -3.20 4.77
C TYR A 88 -16.14 -2.53 6.12
N LYS A 89 -15.91 -1.22 6.18
CA LYS A 89 -16.21 -0.39 7.34
C LYS A 89 -17.22 0.67 6.95
N VAL A 90 -18.30 0.76 7.71
CA VAL A 90 -19.28 1.84 7.54
C VAL A 90 -18.60 3.17 7.89
N ASN A 91 -18.89 4.21 7.12
CA ASN A 91 -18.30 5.54 7.27
C ASN A 91 -16.80 5.63 6.98
N ASN A 92 -16.28 4.73 6.17
CA ASN A 92 -14.89 4.81 5.69
C ASN A 92 -14.80 5.83 4.55
N VAL A 93 -14.35 7.03 4.87
CA VAL A 93 -14.25 8.14 3.90
C VAL A 93 -13.24 7.80 2.79
N ALA A 94 -12.12 7.17 3.14
CA ALA A 94 -11.11 6.82 2.16
C ALA A 94 -11.63 5.80 1.13
N ALA A 95 -12.36 4.79 1.58
CA ALA A 95 -12.97 3.82 0.66
C ALA A 95 -14.02 4.46 -0.25
N ALA A 96 -14.83 5.37 0.29
CA ALA A 96 -15.81 6.12 -0.50
C ALA A 96 -15.13 7.01 -1.55
N ALA A 97 -14.02 7.64 -1.19
CA ALA A 97 -13.24 8.48 -2.11
C ALA A 97 -12.61 7.65 -3.24
N LEU A 98 -12.12 6.45 -2.93
CA LEU A 98 -11.56 5.54 -3.94
C LEU A 98 -12.63 5.04 -4.90
N LYS A 99 -13.82 4.74 -4.40
CA LYS A 99 -14.96 4.38 -5.24
C LYS A 99 -15.37 5.52 -6.17
N TYR A 100 -15.43 6.74 -5.65
CA TYR A 100 -15.71 7.93 -6.44
C TYR A 100 -14.66 8.12 -7.55
N ALA A 101 -13.39 7.95 -7.20
CA ALA A 101 -12.30 8.08 -8.16
C ALA A 101 -12.40 7.05 -9.30
N PHE A 102 -12.82 5.82 -8.98
CA PHE A 102 -13.07 4.80 -10.00
C PHE A 102 -14.21 5.20 -10.93
N ILE A 103 -15.32 5.65 -10.38
CA ILE A 103 -16.52 6.00 -11.17
C ILE A 103 -16.28 7.22 -12.07
N ASN A 104 -15.49 8.17 -11.60
CA ASN A 104 -15.26 9.45 -12.29
C ASN A 104 -13.89 9.56 -12.98
N ASP A 105 -13.14 8.46 -13.06
CA ASP A 105 -11.83 8.40 -13.71
C ASP A 105 -10.82 9.42 -13.15
N VAL A 106 -10.81 9.59 -11.84
CA VAL A 106 -9.91 10.53 -11.15
C VAL A 106 -8.66 9.78 -10.69
N PRO A 107 -7.45 10.21 -11.10
CA PRO A 107 -6.23 9.63 -10.53
C PRO A 107 -6.08 10.02 -9.07
N VAL A 108 -5.55 9.10 -8.28
CA VAL A 108 -5.38 9.30 -6.84
C VAL A 108 -3.91 9.29 -6.46
N ASN A 109 -3.57 10.08 -5.44
CA ASN A 109 -2.24 10.11 -4.87
C ASN A 109 -2.25 9.25 -3.60
N ILE A 110 -1.34 8.28 -3.54
CA ILE A 110 -1.30 7.31 -2.45
C ILE A 110 0.08 7.24 -1.81
N MET A 111 0.11 6.73 -0.58
CA MET A 111 1.35 6.41 0.12
C MET A 111 1.21 5.03 0.77
N ARG A 112 2.17 4.17 0.51
CA ARG A 112 2.30 2.87 1.17
C ARG A 112 3.47 2.97 2.15
N TRP A 113 3.16 2.94 3.44
CA TRP A 113 4.08 3.28 4.52
C TRP A 113 4.27 2.08 5.45
N ASP A 114 5.49 1.90 5.96
CA ASP A 114 5.76 0.94 7.02
C ASP A 114 6.23 1.63 8.30
N LYS A 115 6.19 0.91 9.40
CA LYS A 115 6.52 1.48 10.72
C LYS A 115 7.98 1.91 10.87
N TYR A 116 8.86 1.48 9.97
CA TYR A 116 10.26 1.89 9.99
C TYR A 116 10.51 3.18 9.22
N GLY A 117 9.45 3.77 8.68
CA GLY A 117 9.52 5.02 7.95
C GLY A 117 9.78 4.89 6.47
N ASN A 118 9.84 3.68 5.94
CA ASN A 118 9.97 3.48 4.50
C ASN A 118 8.61 3.67 3.85
N ALA A 119 8.54 4.55 2.88
CA ALA A 119 7.29 4.87 2.21
C ALA A 119 7.48 4.91 0.69
N MET A 120 6.42 4.52 -0.01
CA MET A 120 6.32 4.68 -1.45
C MET A 120 5.13 5.59 -1.73
N LYS A 121 5.39 6.70 -2.40
CA LYS A 121 4.37 7.69 -2.81
C LYS A 121 4.23 7.65 -4.32
N GLY A 122 3.01 7.72 -4.80
CA GLY A 122 2.79 7.72 -6.23
C GLY A 122 1.36 8.05 -6.60
N TRP A 123 1.17 8.29 -7.88
CA TRP A 123 -0.14 8.46 -8.49
C TRP A 123 -0.58 7.14 -9.10
N CYS A 124 -1.86 6.85 -8.99
CA CYS A 124 -2.42 5.66 -9.61
C CYS A 124 -3.86 5.89 -10.06
N ASN A 125 -4.29 5.05 -10.99
CA ASN A 125 -5.68 4.96 -11.40
C ASN A 125 -6.31 3.73 -10.74
N ILE A 126 -7.55 3.86 -10.32
CA ILE A 126 -8.32 2.72 -9.82
C ILE A 126 -8.85 1.97 -11.04
N THR A 127 -8.40 0.74 -11.22
CA THR A 127 -8.77 -0.08 -12.38
C THR A 127 -9.82 -1.12 -12.08
N GLU A 128 -9.99 -1.47 -10.80
CA GLU A 128 -11.02 -2.41 -10.37
C GLU A 128 -11.46 -2.05 -8.95
N PHE A 129 -12.76 -2.10 -8.72
CA PHE A 129 -13.36 -1.95 -7.41
C PHE A 129 -14.45 -3.01 -7.28
N SER A 130 -14.24 -3.99 -6.40
CA SER A 130 -15.18 -5.09 -6.19
C SER A 130 -15.46 -5.28 -4.72
N ASP A 131 -16.60 -5.87 -4.41
CA ASP A 131 -16.94 -6.24 -3.04
C ASP A 131 -17.37 -7.70 -2.98
N ASP A 132 -17.29 -8.26 -1.79
CA ASP A 132 -17.75 -9.62 -1.52
C ASP A 132 -18.49 -9.62 -0.18
N ASN A 133 -19.68 -10.18 -0.19
CA ASN A 133 -20.61 -10.12 0.93
C ASN A 133 -21.07 -11.54 1.31
N PRO A 134 -20.19 -12.39 1.83
CA PRO A 134 -20.55 -13.74 2.20
C PRO A 134 -21.53 -13.76 3.37
N HIS A 135 -22.43 -14.76 3.38
CA HIS A 135 -23.45 -14.87 4.40
C HIS A 135 -22.87 -15.08 5.81
N ASP A 136 -21.77 -15.81 5.90
CA ASP A 136 -21.18 -16.29 7.17
C ASP A 136 -19.82 -15.66 7.51
N ASP A 137 -19.46 -14.56 6.84
CA ASP A 137 -18.20 -13.85 7.06
C ASP A 137 -18.42 -12.35 6.88
N VAL A 138 -17.39 -11.57 7.19
CA VAL A 138 -17.43 -10.11 7.01
C VAL A 138 -17.40 -9.73 5.53
N ALA A 139 -18.03 -8.63 5.19
CA ALA A 139 -17.94 -8.06 3.86
C ALA A 139 -16.55 -7.50 3.62
N THR A 140 -16.01 -7.71 2.43
CA THR A 140 -14.70 -7.21 2.01
C THR A 140 -14.81 -6.38 0.75
N ILE A 141 -13.83 -5.48 0.57
CA ILE A 141 -13.68 -4.66 -0.63
C ILE A 141 -12.29 -4.92 -1.20
N ASN A 142 -12.21 -5.15 -2.50
CA ASN A 142 -10.96 -5.32 -3.21
C ASN A 142 -10.80 -4.19 -4.22
N ILE A 143 -9.68 -3.50 -4.16
CA ILE A 143 -9.39 -2.34 -5.00
C ILE A 143 -8.06 -2.60 -5.69
N THR A 144 -8.05 -2.55 -7.02
CA THR A 144 -6.82 -2.64 -7.81
C THR A 144 -6.42 -1.26 -8.28
N MET A 145 -5.18 -0.87 -7.97
CA MET A 145 -4.61 0.42 -8.31
C MET A 145 -3.44 0.22 -9.25
N SER A 146 -3.49 0.82 -10.42
CA SER A 146 -2.40 0.78 -11.40
C SER A 146 -1.62 2.08 -11.38
N GLY A 147 -0.30 1.99 -11.25
CA GLY A 147 0.57 3.15 -11.16
C GLY A 147 0.60 4.01 -12.40
N VAL A 148 0.70 5.31 -12.18
CA VAL A 148 0.89 6.31 -13.23
C VAL A 148 2.25 6.95 -13.03
N GLY A 149 3.20 6.58 -13.89
CA GLY A 149 4.57 7.08 -13.80
C GLY A 149 5.39 6.42 -12.69
N GLU A 150 6.54 6.98 -12.43
CA GLU A 150 7.49 6.47 -11.45
C GLU A 150 7.02 6.77 -10.03
N PRO A 151 7.00 5.77 -9.13
CA PRO A 151 6.74 6.02 -7.71
C PRO A 151 7.97 6.62 -7.04
N GLN A 152 7.77 7.40 -5.98
CA GLN A 152 8.83 7.93 -5.16
C GLN A 152 9.03 7.07 -3.92
N PHE A 153 10.26 6.63 -3.69
CA PHE A 153 10.62 5.89 -2.48
C PHE A 153 11.33 6.83 -1.52
N VAL A 154 10.80 6.95 -0.31
CA VAL A 154 11.34 7.83 0.72
C VAL A 154 11.63 7.06 1.99
N GLU A 155 12.63 7.52 2.74
CA GLU A 155 13.01 6.97 4.03
C GLU A 155 12.69 7.97 5.13
N ASN A 156 12.54 7.49 6.36
CA ASN A 156 12.29 8.32 7.53
C ASN A 156 11.01 9.16 7.43
N GLU A 157 10.02 8.64 6.74
CA GLU A 157 8.69 9.26 6.69
C GLU A 157 8.00 9.08 8.04
N PRO A 158 7.55 10.17 8.68
CA PRO A 158 6.85 10.06 9.95
C PRO A 158 5.49 9.38 9.78
N ASP A 159 4.98 8.78 10.85
CA ASP A 159 3.65 8.17 10.85
C ASP A 159 2.61 9.25 10.54
N PRO A 160 1.88 9.14 9.41
CA PRO A 160 0.91 10.17 9.02
C PRO A 160 -0.24 10.33 10.02
N ARG A 161 -0.49 9.32 10.85
CA ARG A 161 -1.55 9.38 11.86
C ARG A 161 -1.19 10.25 13.05
N THR A 162 0.10 10.49 13.27
CA THR A 162 0.60 11.27 14.40
C THR A 162 0.86 12.74 14.04
N VAL A 163 0.87 13.08 12.77
CA VAL A 163 1.05 14.46 12.31
C VAL A 163 -0.29 15.18 12.43
N ALA A 164 -0.37 16.09 13.39
CA ALA A 164 -1.53 16.96 13.52
C ALA A 164 -1.53 17.95 12.35
N GLY A 165 -2.49 17.75 11.46
CA GLY A 165 -2.67 18.64 10.31
C GLY A 165 -3.32 19.94 10.69
#